data_c711255f1162c0c31b18af50db39649d
#
_entry.id   c711255f1162c0c31b18af50db39649d
#
_cell.length_a   1.000
_cell.length_b   1.000
_cell.length_c   1.000
_cell.angle_alpha   90.00
_cell.angle_beta   90.00
_cell.angle_gamma   90.00
#
_symmetry.space_group_name_H-M   'P 1'
#
loop_
_entity.id
_entity.type
_entity.pdbx_description
1 polymer ?
#
loop_
_entity_poly.entity_id
_entity_poly.type
_entity_poly.pdbx_seq_one_letter_code
_entity_poly.pdbx_strand_id
1 'polypeptide(L)'
;MANNIKKTYILAIVNRDLEIFSKIKKFLLTNYNIYVVDLIKNQQKSFDIKALKKKLKKYPISFIILKLTTNKDNSAIYEALAQLNLDIPILNSINSVKTCESRKDTFQLLRKSCKNLKFPQPYFSKDQALKAISDGKHIIIKLDSHNPANLPKNERIIGIAKNSKEFDRFIHRYKEEDLFFQEYLGRYDIINKVYIIGRWVVSIISHNRLNPNYDLSPLELVHIRVPIAEDFKRRIKRMGRKFGMSIYGVDYILTDKGPYIVDINDFPSFRAIPEGISLICDHIYNLINIREQHYKAKIKIKG
;
A
#
# COMPACT_ATOMS: atom_id res chain seq x y z
N MET A 1 36.13 -24.64 10.73
CA MET A 1 36.18 -23.17 10.53
C MET A 1 34.73 -22.67 10.59
N ALA A 2 34.37 -21.96 11.65
CA ALA A 2 33.03 -21.38 11.76
C ALA A 2 32.91 -20.26 10.70
N ASN A 3 32.09 -20.48 9.68
CA ASN A 3 31.73 -19.42 8.73
C ASN A 3 31.11 -18.27 9.53
N ASN A 4 31.86 -17.18 9.67
CA ASN A 4 31.37 -15.95 10.28
C ASN A 4 30.35 -15.34 9.34
N ILE A 5 29.09 -15.86 9.37
CA ILE A 5 27.99 -15.36 8.58
C ILE A 5 27.74 -13.92 9.04
N LYS A 6 28.13 -12.97 8.20
CA LYS A 6 27.97 -11.53 8.47
C LYS A 6 26.52 -11.23 8.79
N LYS A 7 26.26 -10.74 10.00
CA LYS A 7 24.92 -10.34 10.43
C LYS A 7 24.41 -9.18 9.56
N THR A 8 23.29 -9.36 8.92
CA THR A 8 22.62 -8.31 8.11
C THR A 8 21.54 -7.64 8.94
N TYR A 9 21.53 -6.32 8.97
CA TYR A 9 20.55 -5.52 9.71
C TYR A 9 19.68 -4.71 8.77
N ILE A 10 18.37 -4.72 9.02
CA ILE A 10 17.40 -3.82 8.37
C ILE A 10 16.71 -2.97 9.43
N LEU A 11 16.36 -1.74 9.06
CA LEU A 11 15.58 -0.85 9.91
C LEU A 11 14.10 -0.91 9.54
N ALA A 12 13.24 -1.00 10.54
CA ALA A 12 11.80 -0.99 10.35
C ALA A 12 11.16 0.25 11.00
N ILE A 13 10.43 1.02 10.20
CA ILE A 13 9.57 2.11 10.65
C ILE A 13 8.14 1.67 10.34
N VAL A 14 7.55 0.90 11.26
CA VAL A 14 6.28 0.21 11.06
C VAL A 14 5.37 0.48 12.23
N ASN A 15 4.18 1.03 11.98
CA ASN A 15 3.13 1.26 12.99
C ASN A 15 1.76 0.68 12.56
N ARG A 16 1.72 -0.09 11.46
CA ARG A 16 0.50 -0.72 10.92
C ARG A 16 0.72 -2.23 10.73
N ASP A 17 -0.32 -3.04 11.01
CA ASP A 17 -0.30 -4.51 10.90
C ASP A 17 0.89 -5.16 11.65
N LEU A 18 1.09 -4.76 12.91
CA LEU A 18 2.26 -5.15 13.71
C LEU A 18 2.38 -6.66 13.90
N GLU A 19 1.24 -7.39 13.97
CA GLU A 19 1.21 -8.84 14.07
C GLU A 19 1.78 -9.53 12.82
N ILE A 20 1.49 -9.01 11.64
CA ILE A 20 2.05 -9.50 10.36
C ILE A 20 3.54 -9.19 10.32
N PHE A 21 3.91 -7.98 10.72
CA PHE A 21 5.30 -7.57 10.73
C PHE A 21 6.14 -8.37 11.74
N SER A 22 5.57 -8.74 12.88
CA SER A 22 6.21 -9.64 13.85
C SER A 22 6.53 -11.01 13.23
N LYS A 23 5.62 -11.57 12.42
CA LYS A 23 5.85 -12.82 11.70
C LYS A 23 6.95 -12.66 10.63
N ILE A 24 6.95 -11.55 9.87
CA ILE A 24 8.02 -11.22 8.90
C ILE A 24 9.37 -11.16 9.62
N LYS A 25 9.46 -10.45 10.74
CA LYS A 25 10.68 -10.34 11.55
C LYS A 25 11.21 -11.70 12.01
N LYS A 26 10.33 -12.55 12.53
CA LYS A 26 10.68 -13.92 12.94
C LYS A 26 11.21 -14.73 11.75
N PHE A 27 10.51 -14.69 10.61
CA PHE A 27 10.88 -15.43 9.42
C PHE A 27 12.22 -14.98 8.85
N LEU A 28 12.47 -13.66 8.77
CA LEU A 28 13.75 -13.10 8.31
C LEU A 28 14.92 -13.54 9.19
N LEU A 29 14.74 -13.54 10.51
CA LEU A 29 15.78 -13.99 11.44
C LEU A 29 16.05 -15.50 11.28
N THR A 30 14.99 -16.31 11.27
CA THR A 30 15.14 -17.78 11.28
C THR A 30 15.70 -18.32 9.96
N ASN A 31 15.25 -17.77 8.81
CA ASN A 31 15.58 -18.35 7.50
C ASN A 31 16.71 -17.64 6.78
N TYR A 32 16.99 -16.37 7.09
CA TYR A 32 17.97 -15.55 6.36
C TYR A 32 19.03 -14.89 7.24
N ASN A 33 18.99 -15.09 8.56
CA ASN A 33 19.89 -14.44 9.52
C ASN A 33 19.86 -12.89 9.40
N ILE A 34 18.68 -12.33 9.05
CA ILE A 34 18.44 -10.90 8.92
C ILE A 34 17.79 -10.38 10.19
N TYR A 35 18.46 -9.44 10.84
CA TYR A 35 18.03 -8.81 12.09
C TYR A 35 17.23 -7.54 11.80
N VAL A 36 16.03 -7.45 12.34
CA VAL A 36 15.17 -6.27 12.20
C VAL A 36 15.32 -5.36 13.41
N VAL A 37 15.76 -4.14 13.16
CA VAL A 37 15.87 -3.07 14.16
C VAL A 37 14.61 -2.21 14.08
N ASP A 38 13.71 -2.31 15.08
CA ASP A 38 12.47 -1.53 15.12
C ASP A 38 12.76 -0.10 15.60
N LEU A 39 12.24 0.89 14.90
CA LEU A 39 12.29 2.29 15.32
C LEU A 39 11.01 2.68 16.05
N ILE A 40 9.84 2.34 15.49
CA ILE A 40 8.53 2.53 16.12
C ILE A 40 8.07 1.15 16.61
N LYS A 41 7.77 1.04 17.90
CA LYS A 41 7.40 -0.24 18.52
C LYS A 41 5.88 -0.41 18.69
N ASN A 42 5.12 0.66 18.64
CA ASN A 42 3.66 0.64 18.74
C ASN A 42 3.03 1.85 18.04
N GLN A 43 1.73 1.80 17.82
CA GLN A 43 0.98 2.87 17.11
C GLN A 43 0.96 4.22 17.84
N GLN A 44 1.20 4.23 19.15
CA GLN A 44 1.08 5.41 20.02
C GLN A 44 2.39 6.19 20.21
N LYS A 45 3.54 5.61 19.80
CA LYS A 45 4.84 6.28 19.96
C LYS A 45 5.09 7.22 18.78
N SER A 46 5.33 8.49 19.12
CA SER A 46 5.83 9.48 18.19
C SER A 46 7.19 9.06 17.60
N PHE A 47 7.46 9.53 16.40
CA PHE A 47 8.72 9.35 15.72
C PHE A 47 9.81 10.17 16.43
N ASP A 48 10.97 9.54 16.69
CA ASP A 48 12.13 10.18 17.29
C ASP A 48 13.33 10.13 16.34
N ILE A 49 13.69 11.28 15.78
CA ILE A 49 14.85 11.42 14.88
C ILE A 49 16.18 11.14 15.58
N LYS A 50 16.31 11.44 16.88
CA LYS A 50 17.52 11.13 17.65
C LYS A 50 17.69 9.61 17.77
N ALA A 51 16.60 8.89 18.02
CA ALA A 51 16.61 7.43 18.03
C ALA A 51 16.97 6.85 16.66
N LEU A 52 16.47 7.42 15.56
CA LEU A 52 16.85 7.05 14.20
C LEU A 52 18.37 7.19 13.99
N LYS A 53 18.91 8.37 14.24
CA LYS A 53 20.36 8.65 14.10
C LYS A 53 21.22 7.69 14.96
N LYS A 54 20.80 7.44 16.21
CA LYS A 54 21.49 6.50 17.12
C LYS A 54 21.50 5.08 16.56
N LYS A 55 20.38 4.60 15.98
CA LYS A 55 20.30 3.26 15.39
C LYS A 55 21.11 3.13 14.12
N LEU A 56 21.09 4.13 13.23
CA LEU A 56 21.91 4.17 12.02
C LEU A 56 23.41 4.16 12.34
N LYS A 57 23.83 4.84 13.41
CA LYS A 57 25.23 4.82 13.88
C LYS A 57 25.62 3.48 14.52
N LYS A 58 24.68 2.84 15.23
CA LYS A 58 24.95 1.60 15.99
C LYS A 58 24.96 0.35 15.10
N TYR A 59 24.12 0.30 14.08
CA TYR A 59 23.93 -0.89 13.24
C TYR A 59 24.25 -0.59 11.78
N PRO A 60 24.96 -1.47 11.06
CA PRO A 60 25.19 -1.35 9.63
C PRO A 60 23.90 -1.69 8.88
N ILE A 61 22.98 -0.73 8.81
CA ILE A 61 21.67 -0.91 8.19
C ILE A 61 21.82 -1.03 6.68
N SER A 62 21.37 -2.15 6.11
CA SER A 62 21.42 -2.43 4.68
C SER A 62 20.16 -1.99 3.95
N PHE A 63 19.04 -1.85 4.67
CA PHE A 63 17.73 -1.64 4.09
C PHE A 63 16.75 -1.00 5.08
N ILE A 64 15.80 -0.20 4.59
CA ILE A 64 14.75 0.40 5.44
C ILE A 64 13.39 -0.05 4.92
N ILE A 65 12.49 -0.44 5.82
CA ILE A 65 11.10 -0.76 5.53
C ILE A 65 10.21 0.31 6.13
N LEU A 66 9.31 0.87 5.30
CA LEU A 66 8.26 1.78 5.72
C LEU A 66 6.90 1.09 5.60
N LYS A 67 6.11 1.09 6.68
CA LYS A 67 4.72 0.64 6.68
C LYS A 67 3.93 1.44 7.72
N LEU A 68 3.33 2.53 7.25
CA LEU A 68 2.74 3.54 8.12
C LEU A 68 1.21 3.56 8.02
N THR A 69 0.54 3.89 9.12
CA THR A 69 -0.84 4.40 9.08
C THR A 69 -0.81 5.82 8.55
N THR A 70 -1.86 6.23 7.86
CA THR A 70 -1.99 7.63 7.46
C THR A 70 -2.15 8.50 8.70
N ASN A 71 -1.18 9.37 8.92
CA ASN A 71 -1.16 10.32 10.04
C ASN A 71 -0.44 11.60 9.61
N LYS A 72 -0.90 12.75 10.09
CA LYS A 72 -0.26 14.07 9.83
C LYS A 72 1.21 14.10 10.30
N ASP A 73 1.54 13.35 11.34
CA ASP A 73 2.91 13.28 11.89
C ASP A 73 3.90 12.52 11.02
N ASN A 74 3.46 11.84 9.96
CA ASN A 74 4.34 11.11 9.06
C ASN A 74 5.27 12.05 8.27
N SER A 75 4.93 13.33 8.09
CA SER A 75 5.78 14.33 7.44
C SER A 75 7.17 14.39 8.09
N ALA A 76 7.23 14.35 9.43
CA ALA A 76 8.50 14.34 10.18
C ALA A 76 9.37 13.12 9.85
N ILE A 77 8.76 11.96 9.59
CA ILE A 77 9.47 10.73 9.17
C ILE A 77 10.06 10.94 7.77
N TYR A 78 9.25 11.44 6.84
CA TYR A 78 9.67 11.65 5.44
C TYR A 78 10.77 12.70 5.33
N GLU A 79 10.63 13.81 6.03
CA GLU A 79 11.63 14.88 6.09
C GLU A 79 12.95 14.37 6.70
N ALA A 80 12.89 13.66 7.82
CA ALA A 80 14.08 13.10 8.45
C ALA A 80 14.83 12.11 7.54
N LEU A 81 14.11 11.25 6.82
CA LEU A 81 14.72 10.30 5.90
C LEU A 81 15.30 11.02 4.65
N ALA A 82 14.64 12.05 4.15
CA ALA A 82 15.12 12.88 3.04
C ALA A 82 16.38 13.68 3.43
N GLN A 83 16.36 14.33 4.59
CA GLN A 83 17.50 15.14 5.09
C GLN A 83 18.75 14.31 5.35
N LEU A 84 18.58 13.06 5.79
CA LEU A 84 19.73 12.18 6.06
C LEU A 84 20.44 11.72 4.78
N ASN A 85 19.82 11.93 3.60
CA ASN A 85 20.37 11.56 2.29
C ASN A 85 21.07 10.19 2.28
N LEU A 86 20.39 9.20 2.87
CA LEU A 86 20.98 7.89 3.10
C LEU A 86 21.12 7.13 1.77
N ASP A 87 22.33 6.63 1.49
CA ASP A 87 22.53 5.62 0.43
C ASP A 87 22.01 4.24 0.89
N ILE A 88 20.82 4.21 1.46
CA ILE A 88 20.14 3.01 1.96
C ILE A 88 18.80 2.89 1.25
N PRO A 89 18.53 1.79 0.54
CA PRO A 89 17.24 1.61 -0.15
C PRO A 89 16.09 1.52 0.83
N ILE A 90 14.96 2.11 0.45
CA ILE A 90 13.73 2.15 1.25
C ILE A 90 12.61 1.43 0.49
N LEU A 91 11.92 0.52 1.14
CA LEU A 91 10.82 -0.27 0.62
C LEU A 91 9.50 0.11 1.32
N ASN A 92 8.46 0.53 0.64
CA ASN A 92 8.48 1.11 -0.70
C ASN A 92 9.15 2.49 -0.67
N SER A 93 9.32 3.15 -1.82
CA SER A 93 9.93 4.48 -1.81
C SER A 93 9.14 5.48 -0.94
N ILE A 94 9.80 6.47 -0.36
CA ILE A 94 9.14 7.51 0.47
C ILE A 94 8.00 8.16 -0.31
N ASN A 95 8.24 8.51 -1.57
CA ASN A 95 7.24 9.16 -2.42
C ASN A 95 6.01 8.27 -2.63
N SER A 96 6.19 6.96 -2.83
CA SER A 96 5.06 6.04 -3.00
C SER A 96 4.25 5.89 -1.72
N VAL A 97 4.90 5.78 -0.56
CA VAL A 97 4.21 5.68 0.73
C VAL A 97 3.40 6.95 0.98
N LYS A 98 4.01 8.12 0.80
CA LYS A 98 3.35 9.43 0.93
C LYS A 98 2.16 9.57 -0.05
N THR A 99 2.35 9.23 -1.33
CA THR A 99 1.27 9.30 -2.33
C THR A 99 0.10 8.37 -1.97
N CYS A 100 0.38 7.16 -1.48
CA CYS A 100 -0.65 6.21 -1.11
C CYS A 100 -1.34 6.50 0.24
N GLU A 101 -0.95 7.54 0.96
CA GLU A 101 -1.71 8.02 2.12
C GLU A 101 -3.01 8.69 1.72
N SER A 102 -3.06 9.35 0.54
CA SER A 102 -4.20 10.04 -0.03
C SER A 102 -4.72 9.30 -1.27
N ARG A 103 -6.03 9.07 -1.35
CA ARG A 103 -6.67 8.55 -2.58
C ARG A 103 -6.66 9.58 -3.70
N LYS A 104 -6.83 10.87 -3.38
CA LYS A 104 -6.71 11.96 -4.36
C LYS A 104 -5.36 11.90 -5.06
N ASP A 105 -4.28 11.89 -4.29
CA ASP A 105 -2.91 11.84 -4.83
C ASP A 105 -2.64 10.55 -5.60
N THR A 106 -3.09 9.40 -5.07
CA THR A 106 -2.98 8.09 -5.73
C THR A 106 -3.65 8.09 -7.10
N PHE A 107 -4.89 8.54 -7.20
CA PHE A 107 -5.63 8.55 -8.47
C PHE A 107 -5.18 9.69 -9.41
N GLN A 108 -4.68 10.80 -8.88
CA GLN A 108 -4.07 11.85 -9.68
C GLN A 108 -2.78 11.34 -10.36
N LEU A 109 -1.91 10.66 -9.61
CA LEU A 109 -0.71 10.03 -10.16
C LEU A 109 -1.06 8.91 -11.16
N LEU A 110 -2.07 8.08 -10.86
CA LEU A 110 -2.55 7.03 -11.76
C LEU A 110 -3.01 7.63 -13.09
N ARG A 111 -3.83 8.68 -13.07
CA ARG A 111 -4.31 9.40 -14.25
C ARG A 111 -3.17 9.99 -15.08
N LYS A 112 -2.19 10.62 -14.41
CA LYS A 112 -1.03 11.23 -15.07
C LYS A 112 -0.10 10.19 -15.71
N SER A 113 0.14 9.09 -15.02
CA SER A 113 1.26 8.19 -15.35
C SER A 113 0.85 6.88 -16.00
N CYS A 114 -0.43 6.45 -15.90
CA CYS A 114 -0.86 5.10 -16.26
C CYS A 114 -2.08 5.11 -17.19
N LYS A 115 -1.98 5.83 -18.31
CA LYS A 115 -3.10 6.02 -19.28
C LYS A 115 -3.72 4.71 -19.80
N ASN A 116 -2.99 3.59 -19.75
CA ASN A 116 -3.47 2.29 -20.22
C ASN A 116 -4.21 1.46 -19.16
N LEU A 117 -4.41 2.01 -17.96
CA LEU A 117 -5.21 1.40 -16.90
C LEU A 117 -6.55 2.12 -16.79
N LYS A 118 -7.62 1.34 -16.69
CA LYS A 118 -8.97 1.88 -16.46
C LYS A 118 -9.20 2.00 -14.96
N PHE A 119 -9.86 3.06 -14.58
CA PHE A 119 -10.36 3.32 -13.23
C PHE A 119 -11.63 4.16 -13.31
N PRO A 120 -12.54 4.09 -12.33
CA PRO A 120 -13.71 4.95 -12.28
C PRO A 120 -13.26 6.41 -12.23
N GLN A 121 -13.99 7.30 -12.89
CA GLN A 121 -13.67 8.73 -12.94
C GLN A 121 -13.50 9.28 -11.52
N PRO A 122 -12.33 9.80 -11.13
CA PRO A 122 -12.16 10.50 -9.87
C PRO A 122 -12.62 11.95 -9.98
N TYR A 123 -13.22 12.48 -8.93
CA TYR A 123 -13.61 13.86 -8.79
C TYR A 123 -12.86 14.46 -7.60
N PHE A 124 -12.18 15.56 -7.80
CA PHE A 124 -11.25 16.14 -6.83
C PHE A 124 -11.85 17.30 -6.03
N SER A 125 -13.09 17.69 -6.33
CA SER A 125 -13.85 18.69 -5.58
C SER A 125 -15.31 18.29 -5.46
N LYS A 126 -16.00 18.88 -4.47
CA LYS A 126 -17.44 18.76 -4.27
C LYS A 126 -18.21 19.18 -5.54
N ASP A 127 -17.82 20.30 -6.14
CA ASP A 127 -18.50 20.83 -7.33
C ASP A 127 -18.42 19.88 -8.54
N GLN A 128 -17.25 19.25 -8.74
CA GLN A 128 -17.08 18.24 -9.79
C GLN A 128 -17.98 17.03 -9.55
N ALA A 129 -18.09 16.57 -8.31
CA ALA A 129 -18.94 15.45 -7.93
C ALA A 129 -20.43 15.79 -8.09
N LEU A 130 -20.86 16.99 -7.66
CA LEU A 130 -22.25 17.46 -7.82
C LEU A 130 -22.62 17.63 -9.29
N LYS A 131 -21.71 18.17 -10.12
CA LYS A 131 -21.92 18.25 -11.56
C LYS A 131 -22.11 16.85 -12.16
N ALA A 132 -21.28 15.89 -11.78
CA ALA A 132 -21.43 14.51 -12.26
C ALA A 132 -22.78 13.88 -11.83
N ILE A 133 -23.27 14.21 -10.63
CA ILE A 133 -24.59 13.76 -10.17
C ILE A 133 -25.69 14.39 -11.02
N SER A 134 -25.59 15.68 -11.36
CA SER A 134 -26.57 16.35 -12.25
C SER A 134 -26.58 15.76 -13.68
N ASP A 135 -25.42 15.23 -14.11
CA ASP A 135 -25.26 14.48 -15.37
C ASP A 135 -25.72 13.01 -15.27
N GLY A 136 -26.41 12.63 -14.19
CA GLY A 136 -26.98 11.29 -13.99
C GLY A 136 -25.97 10.23 -13.48
N LYS A 137 -24.79 10.63 -13.04
CA LYS A 137 -23.80 9.72 -12.46
C LYS A 137 -24.08 9.46 -10.98
N HIS A 138 -23.84 8.23 -10.54
CA HIS A 138 -23.79 7.92 -9.11
C HIS A 138 -22.36 8.05 -8.61
N ILE A 139 -22.19 8.58 -7.39
CA ILE A 139 -20.89 8.88 -6.80
C ILE A 139 -20.68 8.07 -5.53
N ILE A 140 -19.59 7.31 -5.49
CA ILE A 140 -19.11 6.73 -4.23
C ILE A 140 -18.25 7.74 -3.49
N ILE A 141 -18.54 7.95 -2.22
CA ILE A 141 -17.87 8.89 -1.32
C ILE A 141 -17.00 8.07 -0.36
N LYS A 142 -15.72 8.34 -0.34
CA LYS A 142 -14.73 7.66 0.51
C LYS A 142 -13.97 8.70 1.34
N LEU A 143 -13.40 8.27 2.46
CA LEU A 143 -12.36 9.10 3.09
C LEU A 143 -11.16 9.19 2.14
N ASP A 144 -10.54 10.35 2.04
CA ASP A 144 -9.31 10.51 1.27
C ASP A 144 -8.16 9.72 1.89
N SER A 145 -8.04 9.79 3.22
CA SER A 145 -7.07 9.00 3.97
C SER A 145 -7.23 7.50 3.74
N HIS A 146 -6.20 6.85 3.23
CA HIS A 146 -6.26 5.45 2.81
C HIS A 146 -6.24 4.47 3.98
N ASN A 147 -5.39 4.71 4.97
CA ASN A 147 -5.19 3.87 6.13
C ASN A 147 -5.23 4.68 7.43
N PRO A 148 -6.37 5.36 7.74
CA PRO A 148 -6.47 6.15 8.95
C PRO A 148 -6.28 5.25 10.18
N ALA A 149 -5.57 5.77 11.19
CA ALA A 149 -5.41 5.08 12.45
C ALA A 149 -6.78 4.91 13.14
N ASN A 150 -6.98 3.74 13.75
CA ASN A 150 -8.14 3.44 14.60
C ASN A 150 -9.53 3.49 13.92
N LEU A 151 -9.59 3.51 12.59
CA LEU A 151 -10.86 3.48 11.88
C LEU A 151 -11.10 2.11 11.23
N PRO A 152 -12.23 1.44 11.49
CA PRO A 152 -12.63 0.20 10.84
C PRO A 152 -12.69 0.35 9.32
N LYS A 153 -12.42 -0.74 8.60
CA LYS A 153 -12.40 -0.71 7.12
C LYS A 153 -13.75 -0.38 6.50
N ASN A 154 -14.84 -0.78 7.13
CA ASN A 154 -16.22 -0.50 6.68
C ASN A 154 -16.59 0.99 6.80
N GLU A 155 -15.93 1.75 7.66
CA GLU A 155 -16.19 3.18 7.86
C GLU A 155 -15.38 4.08 6.90
N ARG A 156 -14.53 3.51 6.05
CA ARG A 156 -13.74 4.26 5.05
C ARG A 156 -14.52 4.62 3.80
N ILE A 157 -15.67 3.99 3.60
CA ILE A 157 -16.64 4.31 2.56
C ILE A 157 -17.85 4.93 3.26
N ILE A 158 -18.11 6.19 2.95
CA ILE A 158 -19.14 7.00 3.62
C ILE A 158 -20.51 6.70 3.03
N GLY A 159 -20.59 6.54 1.71
CA GLY A 159 -21.84 6.23 1.05
C GLY A 159 -21.77 6.28 -0.48
N ILE A 160 -22.91 5.97 -1.10
CA ILE A 160 -23.11 6.08 -2.54
C ILE A 160 -24.26 7.05 -2.74
N ALA A 161 -23.97 8.22 -3.32
CA ALA A 161 -24.95 9.26 -3.61
C ALA A 161 -25.49 9.11 -5.03
N LYS A 162 -26.82 9.07 -5.18
CA LYS A 162 -27.54 9.01 -6.47
C LYS A 162 -28.10 10.37 -6.88
N ASN A 163 -28.18 11.31 -5.94
CA ASN A 163 -28.68 12.67 -6.13
C ASN A 163 -27.99 13.62 -5.15
N SER A 164 -28.17 14.93 -5.35
CA SER A 164 -27.56 15.97 -4.52
C SER A 164 -27.99 15.90 -3.05
N LYS A 165 -29.25 15.57 -2.77
CA LYS A 165 -29.76 15.46 -1.40
C LYS A 165 -29.06 14.35 -0.61
N GLU A 166 -28.87 13.19 -1.24
CA GLU A 166 -28.07 12.09 -0.63
C GLU A 166 -26.62 12.48 -0.46
N PHE A 167 -26.04 13.14 -1.46
CA PHE A 167 -24.67 13.61 -1.42
C PHE A 167 -24.46 14.55 -0.22
N ASP A 168 -25.28 15.60 -0.07
CA ASP A 168 -25.16 16.55 1.04
C ASP A 168 -25.37 15.87 2.41
N ARG A 169 -26.29 14.91 2.50
CA ARG A 169 -26.50 14.10 3.72
C ARG A 169 -25.26 13.33 4.13
N PHE A 170 -24.52 12.78 3.17
CA PHE A 170 -23.34 12.00 3.48
C PHE A 170 -22.15 12.87 3.88
N ILE A 171 -21.98 14.04 3.26
CA ILE A 171 -20.78 14.85 3.47
C ILE A 171 -20.88 15.86 4.61
N HIS A 172 -22.09 16.16 5.13
CA HIS A 172 -22.31 17.24 6.11
C HIS A 172 -21.45 17.15 7.38
N ARG A 173 -20.97 15.94 7.74
CA ARG A 173 -20.11 15.68 8.92
C ARG A 173 -18.63 15.71 8.63
N TYR A 174 -18.24 15.92 7.37
CA TYR A 174 -16.85 15.79 6.95
C TYR A 174 -16.38 17.10 6.32
N LYS A 175 -15.08 17.36 6.43
CA LYS A 175 -14.44 18.42 5.65
C LYS A 175 -14.19 17.90 4.23
N GLU A 176 -14.28 18.78 3.24
CA GLU A 176 -14.11 18.39 1.83
C GLU A 176 -12.71 17.83 1.53
N GLU A 177 -11.69 18.39 2.18
CA GLU A 177 -10.31 17.89 2.05
C GLU A 177 -10.11 16.45 2.51
N ASP A 178 -10.93 15.98 3.45
CA ASP A 178 -10.88 14.63 3.98
C ASP A 178 -11.66 13.61 3.12
N LEU A 179 -12.28 14.06 2.01
CA LEU A 179 -13.15 13.26 1.16
C LEU A 179 -12.55 13.03 -0.21
N PHE A 180 -12.77 11.82 -0.74
CA PHE A 180 -12.48 11.43 -2.11
C PHE A 180 -13.76 10.97 -2.79
N PHE A 181 -14.02 11.50 -3.97
CA PHE A 181 -15.22 11.20 -4.77
C PHE A 181 -14.83 10.42 -6.02
N GLN A 182 -15.62 9.40 -6.34
CA GLN A 182 -15.36 8.57 -7.50
C GLN A 182 -16.67 8.12 -8.14
N GLU A 183 -16.70 7.97 -9.46
CA GLU A 183 -17.84 7.39 -10.15
C GLU A 183 -18.15 5.99 -9.60
N TYR A 184 -19.40 5.72 -9.29
CA TYR A 184 -19.83 4.40 -8.87
C TYR A 184 -20.11 3.53 -10.09
N LEU A 185 -19.40 2.44 -10.23
CA LEU A 185 -19.52 1.54 -11.39
C LEU A 185 -20.76 0.65 -11.39
N GLY A 186 -21.59 0.71 -10.34
CA GLY A 186 -22.71 -0.19 -10.17
C GLY A 186 -22.45 -1.26 -9.11
N ARG A 187 -23.42 -2.17 -8.97
CA ARG A 187 -23.37 -3.25 -7.99
C ARG A 187 -22.60 -4.44 -8.56
N TYR A 188 -21.57 -4.84 -7.85
CA TYR A 188 -20.81 -6.05 -8.13
C TYR A 188 -20.68 -6.86 -6.84
N ASP A 189 -20.90 -8.16 -6.89
CA ASP A 189 -20.87 -9.03 -5.71
C ASP A 189 -19.45 -9.38 -5.29
N ILE A 190 -18.53 -9.34 -6.22
CA ILE A 190 -17.13 -9.66 -5.98
C ILE A 190 -16.21 -8.48 -6.29
N ILE A 191 -15.11 -8.43 -5.56
CA ILE A 191 -13.96 -7.56 -5.84
C ILE A 191 -12.73 -8.44 -6.08
N ASN A 192 -11.98 -8.10 -7.11
CA ASN A 192 -10.73 -8.76 -7.41
C ASN A 192 -9.58 -8.02 -6.72
N LYS A 193 -8.67 -8.77 -6.12
CA LYS A 193 -7.49 -8.22 -5.44
C LYS A 193 -6.23 -8.84 -6.00
N VAL A 194 -5.29 -8.00 -6.39
CA VAL A 194 -3.98 -8.43 -6.84
C VAL A 194 -2.94 -7.94 -5.85
N TYR A 195 -2.10 -8.84 -5.41
CA TYR A 195 -0.97 -8.56 -4.54
C TYR A 195 0.31 -8.75 -5.33
N ILE A 196 1.13 -7.74 -5.33
CA ILE A 196 2.45 -7.75 -5.97
C ILE A 196 3.51 -7.72 -4.88
N ILE A 197 4.44 -8.67 -4.94
CA ILE A 197 5.59 -8.79 -4.04
C ILE A 197 6.81 -9.03 -4.91
N GLY A 198 7.50 -7.96 -5.31
CA GLY A 198 8.59 -8.02 -6.25
C GLY A 198 8.20 -8.65 -7.59
N ARG A 199 8.73 -9.84 -7.88
CA ARG A 199 8.39 -10.61 -9.09
C ARG A 199 7.06 -11.36 -8.98
N TRP A 200 6.62 -11.65 -7.76
CA TRP A 200 5.44 -12.46 -7.51
C TRP A 200 4.16 -11.66 -7.66
N VAL A 201 3.15 -12.30 -8.23
CA VAL A 201 1.80 -11.74 -8.39
C VAL A 201 0.80 -12.79 -7.96
N VAL A 202 -0.03 -12.44 -6.99
CA VAL A 202 -1.08 -13.30 -6.48
C VAL A 202 -2.42 -12.60 -6.65
N SER A 203 -3.37 -13.23 -7.33
CA SER A 203 -4.72 -12.70 -7.53
C SER A 203 -5.74 -13.56 -6.81
N ILE A 204 -6.66 -12.89 -6.13
CA ILE A 204 -7.79 -13.50 -5.45
C ILE A 204 -9.07 -12.73 -5.76
N ILE A 205 -10.19 -13.40 -5.61
CA ILE A 205 -11.50 -12.75 -5.48
C ILE A 205 -11.96 -12.80 -4.03
N SER A 206 -12.72 -11.80 -3.63
CA SER A 206 -13.41 -11.75 -2.34
C SER A 206 -14.75 -11.04 -2.49
N HIS A 207 -15.62 -11.19 -1.50
CA HIS A 207 -16.89 -10.47 -1.48
C HIS A 207 -16.69 -8.96 -1.50
N ASN A 208 -17.54 -8.27 -2.25
CA ASN A 208 -17.56 -6.82 -2.27
C ASN A 208 -18.38 -6.31 -1.06
N ARG A 209 -17.70 -5.67 -0.12
CA ARG A 209 -18.31 -5.13 1.12
C ARG A 209 -19.30 -3.99 0.88
N LEU A 210 -19.37 -3.44 -0.33
CA LEU A 210 -20.39 -2.47 -0.71
C LEU A 210 -21.75 -3.10 -0.97
N ASN A 211 -21.84 -4.43 -1.02
CA ASN A 211 -23.09 -5.14 -1.17
C ASN A 211 -23.75 -5.31 0.21
N PRO A 212 -24.88 -4.60 0.50
CA PRO A 212 -25.52 -4.65 1.82
C PRO A 212 -26.12 -6.01 2.17
N ASN A 213 -26.21 -6.95 1.23
CA ASN A 213 -26.80 -8.27 1.44
C ASN A 213 -25.79 -9.28 2.04
N TYR A 214 -24.54 -8.86 2.32
CA TYR A 214 -23.52 -9.74 2.88
C TYR A 214 -23.14 -9.29 4.28
N ASP A 215 -23.96 -9.63 5.25
CA ASP A 215 -23.55 -9.70 6.66
C ASP A 215 -22.85 -11.06 6.90
N LEU A 216 -21.72 -11.24 6.23
CA LEU A 216 -20.97 -12.49 6.30
C LEU A 216 -20.06 -12.48 7.52
N SER A 217 -20.14 -13.54 8.29
CA SER A 217 -19.17 -13.82 9.35
C SER A 217 -17.75 -13.94 8.77
N PRO A 218 -16.69 -13.73 9.56
CA PRO A 218 -15.32 -13.93 9.09
C PRO A 218 -15.03 -15.32 8.50
N LEU A 219 -15.79 -16.35 8.89
CA LEU A 219 -15.67 -17.72 8.38
C LEU A 219 -16.25 -17.87 6.98
N GLU A 220 -17.19 -17.03 6.60
CA GLU A 220 -17.83 -17.01 5.28
C GLU A 220 -17.07 -16.13 4.27
N LEU A 221 -16.07 -15.38 4.72
CA LEU A 221 -15.20 -14.60 3.86
C LEU A 221 -14.22 -15.51 3.12
N VAL A 222 -14.66 -16.02 1.99
CA VAL A 222 -13.83 -16.89 1.13
C VAL A 222 -12.93 -16.03 0.25
N HIS A 223 -11.64 -16.38 0.22
CA HIS A 223 -10.66 -15.81 -0.69
C HIS A 223 -10.23 -16.88 -1.70
N ILE A 224 -10.80 -16.82 -2.90
CA ILE A 224 -10.51 -17.80 -3.95
C ILE A 224 -9.39 -17.27 -4.85
N ARG A 225 -8.39 -18.10 -5.12
CA ARG A 225 -7.36 -17.78 -6.09
C ARG A 225 -7.91 -17.83 -7.49
N VAL A 226 -7.56 -16.84 -8.28
CA VAL A 226 -7.98 -16.72 -9.67
C VAL A 226 -6.80 -16.30 -10.55
N PRO A 227 -6.75 -16.76 -11.79
CA PRO A 227 -5.76 -16.28 -12.73
C PRO A 227 -5.99 -14.80 -13.05
N ILE A 228 -4.91 -14.11 -13.37
CA ILE A 228 -4.94 -12.72 -13.87
C ILE A 228 -4.50 -12.71 -15.33
N ALA A 229 -5.21 -11.96 -16.17
CA ALA A 229 -4.82 -11.78 -17.57
C ALA A 229 -3.41 -11.18 -17.67
N GLU A 230 -2.54 -11.80 -18.46
CA GLU A 230 -1.11 -11.44 -18.53
C GLU A 230 -0.88 -9.98 -18.96
N ASP A 231 -1.73 -9.45 -19.84
CA ASP A 231 -1.65 -8.05 -20.25
C ASP A 231 -1.97 -7.10 -19.08
N PHE A 232 -3.00 -7.39 -18.31
CA PHE A 232 -3.36 -6.61 -17.11
C PHE A 232 -2.26 -6.71 -16.05
N LYS A 233 -1.72 -7.90 -15.80
CA LYS A 233 -0.59 -8.15 -14.91
C LYS A 233 0.63 -7.30 -15.31
N ARG A 234 1.00 -7.27 -16.61
CA ARG A 234 2.10 -6.43 -17.11
C ARG A 234 1.86 -4.94 -16.86
N ARG A 235 0.62 -4.46 -17.08
CA ARG A 235 0.23 -3.07 -16.85
C ARG A 235 0.31 -2.69 -15.37
N ILE A 236 -0.20 -3.53 -14.47
CA ILE A 236 -0.10 -3.32 -13.01
C ILE A 236 1.37 -3.28 -12.57
N LYS A 237 2.20 -4.22 -13.01
CA LYS A 237 3.64 -4.21 -12.68
C LYS A 237 4.35 -2.95 -13.19
N ARG A 238 3.99 -2.44 -14.36
CA ARG A 238 4.49 -1.16 -14.88
C ARG A 238 4.04 0.02 -14.01
N MET A 239 2.79 0.02 -13.57
CA MET A 239 2.26 1.00 -12.62
C MET A 239 3.08 1.01 -11.32
N GLY A 240 3.31 -0.15 -10.70
CA GLY A 240 4.12 -0.24 -9.47
C GLY A 240 5.50 0.38 -9.63
N ARG A 241 6.19 0.13 -10.76
CA ARG A 241 7.49 0.79 -11.03
C ARG A 241 7.38 2.31 -11.13
N LYS A 242 6.32 2.83 -11.77
CA LYS A 242 6.09 4.29 -11.87
C LYS A 242 5.76 4.93 -10.52
N PHE A 243 5.11 4.19 -9.64
CA PHE A 243 4.84 4.61 -8.26
C PHE A 243 6.04 4.43 -7.33
N GLY A 244 7.08 3.71 -7.73
CA GLY A 244 8.21 3.36 -6.85
C GLY A 244 7.87 2.29 -5.82
N MET A 245 6.93 1.40 -6.15
CA MET A 245 6.47 0.31 -5.28
C MET A 245 6.95 -1.05 -5.80
N SER A 246 7.40 -1.91 -4.88
CA SER A 246 7.66 -3.32 -5.17
C SER A 246 6.82 -4.28 -4.31
N ILE A 247 6.21 -3.79 -3.22
CA ILE A 247 5.21 -4.51 -2.42
C ILE A 247 3.95 -3.66 -2.35
N TYR A 248 2.87 -4.08 -3.02
CA TYR A 248 1.61 -3.33 -3.07
C TYR A 248 0.42 -4.21 -3.42
N GLY A 249 -0.78 -3.67 -3.22
CA GLY A 249 -2.04 -4.29 -3.58
C GLY A 249 -2.85 -3.40 -4.52
N VAL A 250 -3.63 -4.04 -5.39
CA VAL A 250 -4.57 -3.38 -6.31
C VAL A 250 -5.91 -4.06 -6.18
N ASP A 251 -6.94 -3.30 -5.85
CA ASP A 251 -8.31 -3.77 -5.87
C ASP A 251 -8.97 -3.30 -7.18
N TYR A 252 -9.64 -4.22 -7.89
CA TYR A 252 -10.31 -3.88 -9.14
C TYR A 252 -11.64 -4.62 -9.30
N ILE A 253 -12.52 -4.02 -10.07
CA ILE A 253 -13.80 -4.60 -10.50
C ILE A 253 -13.64 -5.04 -11.96
N LEU A 254 -14.04 -6.26 -12.26
CA LEU A 254 -14.09 -6.76 -13.64
C LEU A 254 -15.47 -6.44 -14.22
N THR A 255 -15.50 -5.55 -15.20
CA THR A 255 -16.69 -5.17 -15.95
C THR A 255 -16.66 -5.80 -17.35
N ASP A 256 -17.75 -5.68 -18.12
CA ASP A 256 -17.81 -5.98 -19.55
C ASP A 256 -16.76 -5.20 -20.37
N LYS A 257 -16.40 -4.00 -19.92
CA LYS A 257 -15.35 -3.15 -20.52
C LYS A 257 -13.96 -3.47 -20.03
N GLY A 258 -13.79 -4.51 -19.21
CA GLY A 258 -12.52 -4.96 -18.63
C GLY A 258 -12.28 -4.50 -17.18
N PRO A 259 -11.07 -4.65 -16.65
CA PRO A 259 -10.75 -4.37 -15.25
C PRO A 259 -10.66 -2.86 -14.97
N TYR A 260 -11.37 -2.41 -13.93
CA TYR A 260 -11.35 -1.04 -13.42
C TYR A 260 -10.73 -1.02 -12.01
N ILE A 261 -9.60 -0.35 -11.85
CA ILE A 261 -8.90 -0.22 -10.55
C ILE A 261 -9.71 0.72 -9.66
N VAL A 262 -10.11 0.23 -8.48
CA VAL A 262 -10.92 0.99 -7.50
C VAL A 262 -10.15 1.38 -6.25
N ASP A 263 -9.01 0.74 -5.98
CA ASP A 263 -8.12 1.07 -4.87
C ASP A 263 -6.68 0.58 -5.10
N ILE A 264 -5.69 1.29 -4.54
CA ILE A 264 -4.27 0.93 -4.60
C ILE A 264 -3.70 1.11 -3.20
N ASN A 265 -3.06 0.05 -2.69
CA ASN A 265 -2.52 0.01 -1.34
C ASN A 265 -1.00 -0.20 -1.37
N ASP A 266 -0.24 0.70 -0.78
CA ASP A 266 1.14 0.46 -0.44
C ASP A 266 1.21 -0.60 0.67
N PHE A 267 2.04 -1.59 0.53
CA PHE A 267 2.32 -2.62 1.52
C PHE A 267 1.06 -3.13 2.29
N PRO A 268 0.10 -3.82 1.65
CA PRO A 268 -1.12 -4.30 2.30
C PRO A 268 -0.84 -5.34 3.39
N SER A 269 -1.86 -5.76 4.15
CA SER A 269 -1.69 -6.70 5.26
C SER A 269 -1.34 -8.14 4.83
N PHE A 270 -1.64 -8.53 3.59
CA PHE A 270 -1.44 -9.89 3.05
C PHE A 270 -2.13 -11.02 3.83
N ARG A 271 -3.08 -10.72 4.73
CA ARG A 271 -3.79 -11.75 5.54
C ARG A 271 -4.52 -12.79 4.70
N ALA A 272 -4.97 -12.40 3.51
CA ALA A 272 -5.66 -13.29 2.57
C ALA A 272 -4.72 -14.21 1.77
N ILE A 273 -3.42 -14.14 1.99
CA ILE A 273 -2.39 -14.88 1.25
C ILE A 273 -1.50 -15.61 2.25
N PRO A 274 -1.69 -16.92 2.45
CA PRO A 274 -0.92 -17.68 3.43
C PRO A 274 0.59 -17.58 3.24
N GLU A 275 1.07 -17.62 1.99
CA GLU A 275 2.49 -17.49 1.64
C GLU A 275 3.01 -16.03 1.62
N GLY A 276 2.16 -15.05 1.88
CA GLY A 276 2.53 -13.62 1.79
C GLY A 276 3.76 -13.27 2.61
N ILE A 277 3.92 -13.85 3.81
CA ILE A 277 5.06 -13.59 4.68
C ILE A 277 6.35 -14.13 4.07
N SER A 278 6.37 -15.38 3.59
CA SER A 278 7.57 -15.96 2.96
C SER A 278 7.95 -15.18 1.71
N LEU A 279 6.99 -14.86 0.83
CA LEU A 279 7.26 -14.10 -0.39
C LEU A 279 7.82 -12.68 -0.12
N ILE A 280 7.33 -12.00 0.93
CA ILE A 280 7.89 -10.71 1.37
C ILE A 280 9.32 -10.88 1.85
N CYS A 281 9.59 -11.88 2.67
CA CYS A 281 10.92 -12.14 3.20
C CYS A 281 11.91 -12.53 2.10
N ASP A 282 11.50 -13.39 1.15
CA ASP A 282 12.29 -13.74 -0.04
C ASP A 282 12.61 -12.51 -0.88
N HIS A 283 11.62 -11.60 -1.06
CA HIS A 283 11.82 -10.38 -1.80
C HIS A 283 12.84 -9.45 -1.12
N ILE A 284 12.73 -9.26 0.20
CA ILE A 284 13.68 -8.48 0.99
C ILE A 284 15.09 -9.08 0.89
N TYR A 285 15.23 -10.39 1.08
CA TYR A 285 16.49 -11.10 0.96
C TYR A 285 17.14 -10.90 -0.43
N ASN A 286 16.36 -11.05 -1.50
CA ASN A 286 16.84 -10.84 -2.86
C ASN A 286 17.30 -9.40 -3.11
N LEU A 287 16.58 -8.38 -2.60
CA LEU A 287 16.97 -6.98 -2.72
C LEU A 287 18.30 -6.68 -2.04
N ILE A 288 18.54 -7.26 -0.86
CA ILE A 288 19.81 -7.12 -0.13
C ILE A 288 20.95 -7.76 -0.91
N ASN A 289 20.76 -8.98 -1.43
CA ASN A 289 21.81 -9.70 -2.17
C ASN A 289 22.17 -9.02 -3.49
N ILE A 290 21.19 -8.53 -4.25
CA ILE A 290 21.44 -7.78 -5.49
C ILE A 290 22.32 -6.56 -5.18
N ARG A 291 22.03 -5.82 -4.11
CA ARG A 291 22.81 -4.66 -3.71
C ARG A 291 24.24 -5.04 -3.34
N GLU A 292 24.45 -6.09 -2.56
CA GLU A 292 25.78 -6.56 -2.19
C GLU A 292 26.60 -6.96 -3.41
N GLN A 293 25.99 -7.61 -4.41
CA GLN A 293 26.64 -7.95 -5.68
C GLN A 293 27.05 -6.69 -6.46
N HIS A 294 26.16 -5.71 -6.58
CA HIS A 294 26.47 -4.43 -7.23
C HIS A 294 27.60 -3.66 -6.54
N TYR A 295 27.62 -3.67 -5.21
CA TYR A 295 28.69 -3.03 -4.44
C TYR A 295 30.05 -3.71 -4.66
N LYS A 296 30.10 -5.05 -4.62
CA LYS A 296 31.32 -5.83 -4.91
C LYS A 296 31.82 -5.61 -6.33
N ALA A 297 30.92 -5.52 -7.33
CA ALA A 297 31.28 -5.25 -8.70
C ALA A 297 31.89 -3.85 -8.88
N LYS A 298 31.35 -2.82 -8.22
CA LYS A 298 31.90 -1.45 -8.26
C LYS A 298 33.30 -1.36 -7.63
N ILE A 299 33.59 -2.13 -6.58
CA ILE A 299 34.92 -2.16 -5.98
C ILE A 299 35.94 -2.81 -6.92
N LYS A 300 35.56 -3.90 -7.61
CA LYS A 300 36.44 -4.57 -8.59
C LYS A 300 36.81 -3.74 -9.81
N ILE A 301 35.97 -2.75 -10.16
CA ILE A 301 36.25 -1.87 -11.31
C ILE A 301 37.15 -0.68 -10.91
N LYS A 302 37.26 -0.38 -9.61
CA LYS A 302 38.08 0.73 -9.07
C LYS A 302 39.43 0.30 -8.53
N GLY A 303 39.72 -0.97 -8.45
CA GLY A 303 41.05 -1.57 -8.11
C GLY A 303 41.63 -2.23 -9.33
#